data_47c69e2f610c061f313c4f024c3f070c
#
_entry.id   47c69e2f610c061f313c4f024c3f070c
#
_cell.length_a   1.000
_cell.length_b   1.000
_cell.length_c   1.000
_cell.angle_alpha   90.00
_cell.angle_beta   90.00
_cell.angle_gamma   90.00
#
_symmetry.space_group_name_H-M   'P 1'
#
loop_
_entity.id
_entity.type
_entity.pdbx_description
1 polymer ?
#
loop_
_entity_poly.entity_id
_entity_poly.type
_entity_poly.pdbx_seq_one_letter_code
_entity_poly.pdbx_strand_id
1 'polypeptide(L)'
;PCAIEYVRYVGEPIALVLAKNRYIAEDAIENIKVTYQKYNPIIKTLESTLNSSPKVHKKTKSNVVSDRNFSYGNPKEAFKKADKIVELKIEYPRNSCTPLEGFVVESNYNTSENSYTVQSNFQGPFSLHSVISRSLNVNENKLRLLSNQDSGGSFGIKQAILPMIVLTCLASRISGKNIKWVEDRIEHLTAASSATNRVTTIKAAVKKNGEILALDYDQIDDVGAYLRAPEPASLYRMHGNLSGAYLVKNISCRNRVVLTNKTPTGLNRGFGGPQHYYALERLVHKIAVNLKLDRL
;
A
#
# COMPACT_ATOMS: atom_id res chain seq x y z
N PRO A 1 11.93 8.72 -8.92
CA PRO A 1 10.53 9.12 -8.74
C PRO A 1 9.76 9.24 -10.05
N CYS A 2 10.34 9.81 -11.15
CA CYS A 2 9.72 9.79 -12.46
C CYS A 2 9.98 8.47 -13.19
N ALA A 3 9.01 8.03 -14.03
CA ALA A 3 9.20 6.93 -14.94
C ALA A 3 10.26 7.28 -16.00
N ILE A 4 11.16 6.33 -16.32
CA ILE A 4 12.22 6.54 -17.31
C ILE A 4 11.86 5.85 -18.63
N GLU A 5 11.66 4.53 -18.62
CA GLU A 5 11.36 3.74 -19.83
C GLU A 5 9.92 3.23 -19.87
N TYR A 6 9.36 2.95 -18.71
CA TYR A 6 8.03 2.34 -18.57
C TYR A 6 7.21 3.06 -17.52
N VAL A 7 5.98 3.39 -17.85
CA VAL A 7 4.93 3.72 -16.89
C VAL A 7 4.19 2.45 -16.50
N ARG A 8 3.90 2.28 -15.22
CA ARG A 8 3.37 1.04 -14.67
C ARG A 8 1.96 1.17 -14.11
N TYR A 9 1.55 2.40 -13.79
CA TYR A 9 0.20 2.69 -13.28
C TYR A 9 -0.24 4.08 -13.68
N VAL A 10 -1.54 4.32 -13.68
CA VAL A 10 -2.11 5.64 -13.96
C VAL A 10 -1.80 6.57 -12.78
N GLY A 11 -1.21 7.74 -13.08
CA GLY A 11 -0.73 8.70 -12.08
C GLY A 11 0.75 8.55 -11.71
N GLU A 12 1.50 7.67 -12.38
CA GLU A 12 2.96 7.62 -12.21
C GLU A 12 3.61 8.87 -12.83
N PRO A 13 4.41 9.65 -12.09
CA PRO A 13 5.01 10.87 -12.60
C PRO A 13 5.93 10.61 -13.80
N ILE A 14 5.79 11.41 -14.86
CA ILE A 14 6.58 11.34 -16.09
C ILE A 14 7.50 12.55 -16.22
N ALA A 15 6.96 13.73 -15.90
CA ALA A 15 7.66 15.01 -16.01
C ALA A 15 7.28 15.93 -14.85
N LEU A 16 8.11 16.91 -14.59
CA LEU A 16 7.87 17.98 -13.65
C LEU A 16 8.12 19.31 -14.34
N VAL A 17 7.12 20.19 -14.28
CA VAL A 17 7.20 21.54 -14.84
C VAL A 17 7.33 22.56 -13.72
N LEU A 18 8.27 23.49 -13.88
CA LEU A 18 8.49 24.61 -12.98
C LEU A 18 8.09 25.92 -13.63
N ALA A 19 7.30 26.72 -12.93
CA ALA A 19 6.87 28.03 -13.39
C ALA A 19 6.77 29.02 -12.23
N LYS A 20 6.53 30.29 -12.51
CA LYS A 20 6.37 31.35 -11.50
C LYS A 20 5.14 31.14 -10.61
N ASN A 21 4.12 30.51 -11.14
CA ASN A 21 2.89 30.17 -10.43
C ASN A 21 2.26 28.91 -11.02
N ARG A 22 1.25 28.38 -10.33
CA ARG A 22 0.55 27.15 -10.69
C ARG A 22 -0.11 27.22 -12.07
N TYR A 23 -0.77 28.33 -12.41
CA TYR A 23 -1.51 28.47 -13.68
C TYR A 23 -0.59 28.33 -14.89
N ILE A 24 0.56 29.03 -14.86
CA ILE A 24 1.58 28.90 -15.93
C ILE A 24 2.15 27.48 -16.00
N ALA A 25 2.30 26.79 -14.87
CA ALA A 25 2.77 25.42 -14.85
C ALA A 25 1.74 24.46 -15.49
N GLU A 26 0.46 24.65 -15.21
CA GLU A 26 -0.64 23.86 -15.78
C GLU A 26 -0.75 24.07 -17.29
N ASP A 27 -0.73 25.32 -17.77
CA ASP A 27 -0.70 25.64 -19.20
C ASP A 27 0.50 25.00 -19.91
N ALA A 28 1.65 24.97 -19.26
CA ALA A 28 2.87 24.37 -19.83
C ALA A 28 2.78 22.83 -19.86
N ILE A 29 2.12 22.18 -18.89
CA ILE A 29 1.91 20.72 -18.89
C ILE A 29 1.09 20.28 -20.11
N GLU A 30 0.10 21.06 -20.54
CA GLU A 30 -0.73 20.75 -21.72
C GLU A 30 0.09 20.67 -23.02
N ASN A 31 1.25 21.35 -23.07
CA ASN A 31 2.15 21.31 -24.21
C ASN A 31 3.07 20.07 -24.23
N ILE A 32 3.09 19.27 -23.18
CA ILE A 32 3.90 18.05 -23.11
C ILE A 32 3.20 16.92 -23.87
N LYS A 33 3.73 16.58 -25.05
CA LYS A 33 3.22 15.47 -25.85
C LYS A 33 3.93 14.17 -25.45
N VAL A 34 3.16 13.18 -25.01
CA VAL A 34 3.68 11.85 -24.64
C VAL A 34 3.11 10.80 -25.58
N THR A 35 3.99 10.05 -26.23
CA THR A 35 3.61 8.89 -27.06
C THR A 35 3.85 7.61 -26.29
N TYR A 36 2.81 6.78 -26.14
CA TYR A 36 2.89 5.51 -25.43
C TYR A 36 2.85 4.32 -26.38
N GLN A 37 3.77 3.38 -26.18
CA GLN A 37 3.60 2.03 -26.69
C GLN A 37 2.85 1.20 -25.65
N LYS A 38 1.67 0.70 -26.00
CA LYS A 38 0.81 -0.07 -25.09
C LYS A 38 1.35 -1.49 -24.88
N TYR A 39 1.34 -1.95 -23.65
CA TYR A 39 1.58 -3.33 -23.23
C TYR A 39 0.35 -3.88 -22.51
N ASN A 40 0.22 -5.21 -22.46
CA ASN A 40 -0.85 -5.85 -21.71
C ASN A 40 -0.59 -5.69 -20.20
N PRO A 41 -1.46 -4.95 -19.47
CA PRO A 41 -1.31 -4.78 -18.04
C PRO A 41 -1.82 -5.99 -17.28
N ILE A 42 -1.26 -6.24 -16.10
CA ILE A 42 -1.80 -7.17 -15.12
C ILE A 42 -2.48 -6.37 -14.00
N ILE A 43 -3.80 -6.49 -13.89
CA ILE A 43 -4.61 -5.76 -12.91
C ILE A 43 -5.33 -6.66 -11.92
N LYS A 44 -5.55 -7.93 -12.24
CA LYS A 44 -6.24 -8.86 -11.35
C LYS A 44 -5.26 -9.52 -10.40
N THR A 45 -5.55 -9.43 -9.10
CA THR A 45 -4.71 -9.94 -8.01
C THR A 45 -4.41 -11.43 -8.16
N LEU A 46 -5.41 -12.25 -8.47
CA LEU A 46 -5.22 -13.70 -8.65
C LEU A 46 -4.40 -14.03 -9.90
N GLU A 47 -4.67 -13.36 -11.02
CA GLU A 47 -3.92 -13.58 -12.26
C GLU A 47 -2.44 -13.23 -12.09
N SER A 48 -2.10 -12.22 -11.28
CA SER A 48 -0.71 -11.82 -11.03
C SER A 48 0.12 -12.91 -10.35
N THR A 49 -0.50 -13.91 -9.74
CA THR A 49 0.21 -15.06 -9.14
C THR A 49 0.66 -16.10 -10.17
N LEU A 50 0.16 -16.05 -11.41
CA LEU A 50 0.47 -17.02 -12.45
C LEU A 50 1.83 -16.72 -13.09
N ASN A 51 2.61 -17.77 -13.35
CA ASN A 51 3.90 -17.62 -14.04
C ASN A 51 3.76 -17.12 -15.48
N SER A 52 2.62 -17.40 -16.13
CA SER A 52 2.29 -16.97 -17.49
C SER A 52 1.88 -15.51 -17.59
N SER A 53 1.60 -14.84 -16.47
CA SER A 53 1.15 -13.45 -16.48
C SER A 53 2.23 -12.46 -16.91
N PRO A 54 1.86 -11.38 -17.60
CA PRO A 54 2.76 -10.27 -17.87
C PRO A 54 3.46 -9.80 -16.60
N LYS A 55 4.73 -9.42 -16.70
CA LYS A 55 5.50 -8.92 -15.55
C LYS A 55 5.36 -7.42 -15.44
N VAL A 56 5.02 -6.92 -14.24
CA VAL A 56 4.98 -5.47 -13.93
C VAL A 56 6.36 -4.85 -14.11
N HIS A 57 7.40 -5.59 -13.70
CA HIS A 57 8.79 -5.21 -13.92
C HIS A 57 9.49 -6.29 -14.74
N LYS A 58 9.97 -5.95 -15.93
CA LYS A 58 10.59 -6.92 -16.87
C LYS A 58 11.77 -7.71 -16.29
N LYS A 59 12.50 -7.11 -15.34
CA LYS A 59 13.68 -7.71 -14.70
C LYS A 59 13.32 -8.70 -13.57
N THR A 60 12.04 -8.81 -13.17
CA THR A 60 11.63 -9.73 -12.10
C THR A 60 11.29 -11.12 -12.65
N LYS A 61 11.55 -12.14 -11.85
CA LYS A 61 11.18 -13.53 -12.21
C LYS A 61 9.66 -13.76 -12.08
N SER A 62 9.01 -13.05 -11.16
CA SER A 62 7.59 -13.21 -10.83
C SER A 62 7.00 -11.87 -10.38
N ASN A 63 5.67 -11.72 -10.49
CA ASN A 63 4.94 -10.65 -9.81
C ASN A 63 4.72 -10.97 -8.33
N VAL A 64 4.89 -12.22 -7.89
CA VAL A 64 4.89 -12.60 -6.48
C VAL A 64 6.23 -12.20 -5.86
N VAL A 65 6.22 -11.17 -5.02
CA VAL A 65 7.43 -10.62 -4.38
C VAL A 65 7.67 -11.18 -2.97
N SER A 66 6.67 -11.82 -2.39
CA SER A 66 6.79 -12.55 -1.13
C SER A 66 5.79 -13.71 -1.12
N ASP A 67 6.22 -14.88 -0.66
CA ASP A 67 5.39 -16.07 -0.40
C ASP A 67 5.93 -16.75 0.85
N ARG A 68 5.18 -16.68 1.94
CA ARG A 68 5.61 -17.18 3.25
C ARG A 68 4.51 -17.97 3.93
N ASN A 69 4.92 -19.07 4.58
CA ASN A 69 4.04 -19.93 5.35
C ASN A 69 4.37 -19.80 6.84
N PHE A 70 3.33 -19.77 7.67
CA PHE A 70 3.40 -19.69 9.12
C PHE A 70 2.46 -20.73 9.73
N SER A 71 2.85 -21.27 10.90
CA SER A 71 2.03 -22.23 11.63
C SER A 71 2.16 -21.98 13.12
N TYR A 72 1.03 -21.95 13.82
CA TYR A 72 0.92 -21.80 15.27
C TYR A 72 0.10 -22.96 15.82
N GLY A 73 0.56 -23.57 16.92
CA GLY A 73 -0.03 -24.80 17.44
C GLY A 73 0.12 -25.99 16.49
N ASN A 74 -0.90 -26.83 16.41
CA ASN A 74 -0.93 -28.01 15.54
C ASN A 74 -2.19 -28.02 14.66
N PRO A 75 -2.28 -27.14 13.65
CA PRO A 75 -3.48 -27.01 12.82
C PRO A 75 -3.82 -28.32 12.08
N LYS A 76 -2.82 -29.05 11.59
CA LYS A 76 -3.07 -30.32 10.86
C LYS A 76 -3.85 -31.33 11.69
N GLU A 77 -3.48 -31.53 12.94
CA GLU A 77 -4.17 -32.45 13.83
C GLU A 77 -5.55 -31.91 14.27
N ALA A 78 -5.66 -30.59 14.44
CA ALA A 78 -6.95 -29.97 14.75
C ALA A 78 -7.95 -30.10 13.60
N PHE A 79 -7.51 -29.97 12.36
CA PHE A 79 -8.38 -30.20 11.18
C PHE A 79 -8.87 -31.65 11.08
N LYS A 80 -8.06 -32.66 11.46
CA LYS A 80 -8.50 -34.07 11.49
C LYS A 80 -9.61 -34.34 12.51
N LYS A 81 -9.66 -33.54 13.59
CA LYS A 81 -10.63 -33.70 14.69
C LYS A 81 -11.92 -32.91 14.46
N ALA A 82 -12.04 -32.19 13.34
CA ALA A 82 -13.22 -31.39 13.03
C ALA A 82 -14.43 -32.25 12.69
N ASP A 83 -15.61 -31.82 13.14
CA ASP A 83 -16.87 -32.42 12.71
C ASP A 83 -17.29 -31.84 11.34
N LYS A 84 -16.87 -30.61 11.06
CA LYS A 84 -17.13 -29.91 9.79
C LYS A 84 -16.00 -28.95 9.45
N ILE A 85 -15.72 -28.80 8.15
CA ILE A 85 -14.84 -27.75 7.63
C ILE A 85 -15.72 -26.73 6.92
N VAL A 86 -15.57 -25.47 7.31
CA VAL A 86 -16.25 -24.34 6.66
C VAL A 86 -15.20 -23.49 5.95
N GLU A 87 -15.39 -23.26 4.66
CA GLU A 87 -14.50 -22.47 3.83
C GLU A 87 -15.19 -21.21 3.33
N LEU A 88 -14.46 -20.10 3.27
CA LEU A 88 -14.88 -18.83 2.68
C LEU A 88 -13.77 -18.29 1.79
N LYS A 89 -14.11 -17.93 0.55
CA LYS A 89 -13.25 -17.10 -0.30
C LYS A 89 -13.89 -15.72 -0.41
N ILE A 90 -13.10 -14.69 -0.12
CA ILE A 90 -13.59 -13.31 -0.05
C ILE A 90 -12.52 -12.34 -0.54
N GLU A 91 -12.94 -11.24 -1.10
CA GLU A 91 -12.08 -10.16 -1.56
C GLU A 91 -12.45 -8.88 -0.83
N TYR A 92 -11.44 -8.23 -0.23
CA TYR A 92 -11.56 -6.88 0.29
C TYR A 92 -11.00 -5.91 -0.73
N PRO A 93 -11.83 -5.02 -1.32
CA PRO A 93 -11.40 -4.13 -2.38
C PRO A 93 -10.50 -3.02 -1.86
N ARG A 94 -9.77 -2.35 -2.75
CA ARG A 94 -9.05 -1.12 -2.44
C ARG A 94 -10.01 -0.03 -1.99
N ASN A 95 -9.59 0.73 -1.01
CA ASN A 95 -10.26 1.96 -0.57
C ASN A 95 -9.22 3.02 -0.19
N SER A 96 -9.62 4.29 -0.24
CA SER A 96 -8.82 5.42 0.20
C SER A 96 -9.60 6.24 1.22
N CYS A 97 -8.87 6.86 2.15
CA CYS A 97 -9.46 7.77 3.14
C CYS A 97 -9.80 9.14 2.55
N THR A 98 -9.19 9.51 1.46
CA THR A 98 -9.38 10.78 0.72
C THR A 98 -9.58 12.00 1.64
N PRO A 99 -8.55 12.44 2.39
CA PRO A 99 -8.68 13.62 3.26
C PRO A 99 -9.02 14.86 2.45
N LEU A 100 -9.74 15.80 3.06
CA LEU A 100 -10.09 17.06 2.39
C LEU A 100 -8.86 17.86 1.98
N GLU A 101 -7.83 17.88 2.82
CA GLU A 101 -6.54 18.46 2.50
C GLU A 101 -5.69 17.45 1.71
N GLY A 102 -5.32 17.80 0.47
CA GLY A 102 -4.37 17.05 -0.36
C GLY A 102 -2.93 17.14 0.15
N PHE A 103 -2.00 16.60 -0.60
CA PHE A 103 -0.57 16.72 -0.30
C PHE A 103 -0.06 18.12 -0.61
N VAL A 104 0.84 18.62 0.24
CA VAL A 104 1.55 19.88 0.02
C VAL A 104 3.01 19.68 0.36
N VAL A 105 3.89 20.11 -0.54
CA VAL A 105 5.34 20.09 -0.32
C VAL A 105 5.93 21.43 -0.69
N GLU A 106 6.74 21.99 0.19
CA GLU A 106 7.64 23.10 -0.09
C GLU A 106 9.08 22.65 0.17
N SER A 107 9.95 22.84 -0.81
CA SER A 107 11.35 22.40 -0.75
C SER A 107 12.30 23.54 -1.08
N ASN A 108 13.33 23.67 -0.26
CA ASN A 108 14.43 24.61 -0.44
C ASN A 108 15.75 23.85 -0.44
N TYR A 109 16.62 24.14 -1.42
CA TYR A 109 18.00 23.66 -1.47
C TYR A 109 18.98 24.79 -1.19
N ASN A 110 19.81 24.62 -0.17
CA ASN A 110 20.91 25.52 0.15
C ASN A 110 22.19 25.02 -0.52
N THR A 111 22.68 25.76 -1.53
CA THR A 111 23.86 25.39 -2.31
C THR A 111 25.15 25.44 -1.46
N SER A 112 25.28 26.41 -0.56
CA SER A 112 26.49 26.58 0.25
C SER A 112 26.71 25.45 1.24
N GLU A 113 25.61 24.90 1.78
CA GLU A 113 25.67 23.84 2.76
C GLU A 113 25.40 22.43 2.15
N ASN A 114 25.03 22.37 0.87
CA ASN A 114 24.53 21.16 0.22
C ASN A 114 23.44 20.48 1.07
N SER A 115 22.43 21.25 1.47
CA SER A 115 21.37 20.81 2.39
C SER A 115 19.98 21.12 1.85
N TYR A 116 19.00 20.37 2.32
CA TYR A 116 17.60 20.54 1.98
C TYR A 116 16.76 20.86 3.22
N THR A 117 15.84 21.81 3.07
CA THR A 117 14.76 22.03 4.02
C THR A 117 13.45 21.75 3.30
N VAL A 118 12.62 20.87 3.87
CA VAL A 118 11.32 20.48 3.34
C VAL A 118 10.26 20.74 4.37
N GLN A 119 9.24 21.53 4.01
CA GLN A 119 8.04 21.70 4.80
C GLN A 119 6.88 21.00 4.11
N SER A 120 6.13 20.16 4.84
CA SER A 120 5.05 19.37 4.27
C SER A 120 4.07 18.90 5.33
N ASN A 121 2.85 18.60 4.90
CA ASN A 121 1.82 17.96 5.73
C ASN A 121 1.94 16.41 5.75
N PHE A 122 3.17 15.90 5.71
CA PHE A 122 3.43 14.47 5.74
C PHE A 122 3.05 13.83 7.08
N GLN A 123 2.77 12.54 7.04
CA GLN A 123 2.65 11.70 8.23
C GLN A 123 3.94 10.94 8.47
N GLY A 124 4.41 10.94 9.74
CA GLY A 124 5.58 10.15 10.14
C GLY A 124 6.91 10.64 9.56
N PRO A 125 7.32 11.91 9.79
CA PRO A 125 8.56 12.47 9.24
C PRO A 125 9.79 11.63 9.57
N PHE A 126 9.89 11.10 10.77
CA PHE A 126 11.02 10.26 11.19
C PHE A 126 11.16 8.98 10.37
N SER A 127 10.06 8.35 9.97
CA SER A 127 10.08 7.15 9.13
C SER A 127 10.46 7.45 7.67
N LEU A 128 10.26 8.68 7.22
CA LEU A 128 10.58 9.12 5.86
C LEU A 128 12.01 9.67 5.73
N HIS A 129 12.58 10.19 6.80
CA HIS A 129 13.82 10.97 6.79
C HIS A 129 15.00 10.22 6.15
N SER A 130 15.32 9.02 6.63
CA SER A 130 16.44 8.23 6.11
C SER A 130 16.22 7.75 4.67
N VAL A 131 14.97 7.53 4.25
CA VAL A 131 14.66 7.11 2.89
C VAL A 131 14.77 8.28 1.92
N ILE A 132 14.34 9.47 2.33
CA ILE A 132 14.45 10.70 1.52
C ILE A 132 15.94 11.09 1.36
N SER A 133 16.72 11.12 2.45
CA SER A 133 18.13 11.47 2.38
C SER A 133 18.93 10.54 1.48
N ARG A 134 18.68 9.22 1.55
CA ARG A 134 19.26 8.24 0.61
C ARG A 134 18.81 8.46 -0.84
N SER A 135 17.53 8.80 -1.05
CA SER A 135 17.02 9.08 -2.40
C SER A 135 17.60 10.33 -3.03
N LEU A 136 17.97 11.33 -2.20
CA LEU A 136 18.61 12.56 -2.61
C LEU A 136 20.15 12.44 -2.65
N ASN A 137 20.70 11.32 -2.19
CA ASN A 137 22.14 11.07 -2.05
C ASN A 137 22.83 12.13 -1.19
N VAL A 138 22.26 12.41 -0.03
CA VAL A 138 22.83 13.30 0.99
C VAL A 138 22.87 12.62 2.35
N ASN A 139 23.77 13.08 3.23
CA ASN A 139 23.77 12.64 4.62
C ASN A 139 22.49 13.09 5.34
N GLU A 140 22.03 12.33 6.32
CA GLU A 140 20.80 12.63 7.05
C GLU A 140 20.79 14.01 7.72
N ASN A 141 21.95 14.49 8.21
CA ASN A 141 22.10 15.83 8.79
C ASN A 141 22.00 16.99 7.76
N LYS A 142 21.95 16.67 6.46
CA LYS A 142 21.74 17.61 5.35
C LYS A 142 20.30 17.71 4.89
N LEU A 143 19.40 16.99 5.55
CA LEU A 143 17.97 17.03 5.30
C LEU A 143 17.22 17.45 6.55
N ARG A 144 16.46 18.52 6.47
CA ARG A 144 15.56 18.99 7.53
C ARG A 144 14.11 18.83 7.06
N LEU A 145 13.31 18.06 7.81
CA LEU A 145 11.88 17.90 7.57
C LEU A 145 11.10 18.70 8.62
N LEU A 146 10.20 19.56 8.18
CA LEU A 146 9.35 20.39 9.01
C LEU A 146 7.89 20.04 8.77
N SER A 147 7.18 19.63 9.80
CA SER A 147 5.73 19.45 9.75
C SER A 147 5.00 20.75 10.09
N ASN A 148 3.85 20.96 9.49
CA ASN A 148 2.97 22.07 9.84
C ASN A 148 2.34 21.85 11.22
N GLN A 149 1.99 22.93 11.91
CA GLN A 149 1.30 22.87 13.20
C GLN A 149 -0.11 22.28 13.03
N ASP A 150 -0.82 22.72 11.99
CA ASP A 150 -2.16 22.25 11.66
C ASP A 150 -2.12 21.36 10.42
N SER A 151 -2.90 20.30 10.42
CA SER A 151 -3.02 19.37 9.29
C SER A 151 -4.47 18.95 9.11
N GLY A 152 -4.97 19.04 7.87
CA GLY A 152 -6.33 18.71 7.47
C GLY A 152 -6.59 17.21 7.31
N GLY A 153 -5.93 16.38 8.13
CA GLY A 153 -6.08 14.93 8.16
C GLY A 153 -5.12 14.18 7.23
N SER A 154 -4.78 12.97 7.62
CA SER A 154 -3.95 12.04 6.84
C SER A 154 -4.60 10.68 6.73
N PHE A 155 -5.08 10.13 7.83
CA PHE A 155 -5.60 8.77 7.95
C PHE A 155 -4.62 7.70 7.46
N GLY A 156 -3.33 8.05 7.37
CA GLY A 156 -2.24 7.18 6.91
C GLY A 156 -1.66 7.54 5.55
N ILE A 157 -2.46 8.01 4.61
CA ILE A 157 -2.04 8.13 3.21
C ILE A 157 -0.98 9.21 2.96
N LYS A 158 -0.86 10.22 3.82
CA LYS A 158 0.19 11.26 3.69
C LYS A 158 1.61 10.76 3.95
N GLN A 159 1.79 9.50 4.35
CA GLN A 159 3.10 8.86 4.33
C GLN A 159 3.58 8.56 2.90
N ALA A 160 2.65 8.43 1.94
CA ALA A 160 2.97 8.14 0.54
C ALA A 160 3.52 9.34 -0.27
N ILE A 161 3.69 10.50 0.36
CA ILE A 161 4.16 11.76 -0.27
C ILE A 161 5.65 11.73 -0.70
N LEU A 162 6.42 10.74 -0.28
CA LEU A 162 7.86 10.63 -0.50
C LEU A 162 8.32 10.93 -1.95
N PRO A 163 7.70 10.38 -3.01
CA PRO A 163 8.12 10.67 -4.38
C PRO A 163 8.05 12.15 -4.72
N MET A 164 7.03 12.85 -4.24
CA MET A 164 6.84 14.28 -4.51
C MET A 164 7.85 15.13 -3.74
N ILE A 165 8.21 14.74 -2.52
CA ILE A 165 9.30 15.39 -1.77
C ILE A 165 10.62 15.29 -2.54
N VAL A 166 10.96 14.09 -3.02
CA VAL A 166 12.20 13.90 -3.79
C VAL A 166 12.20 14.72 -5.07
N LEU A 167 11.07 14.76 -5.81
CA LEU A 167 10.93 15.53 -7.04
C LEU A 167 11.06 17.04 -6.79
N THR A 168 10.39 17.58 -5.79
CA THR A 168 10.46 19.00 -5.45
C THR A 168 11.84 19.42 -4.92
N CYS A 169 12.51 18.55 -4.16
CA CYS A 169 13.90 18.77 -3.75
C CYS A 169 14.87 18.84 -4.94
N LEU A 170 14.76 17.89 -5.88
CA LEU A 170 15.58 17.91 -7.10
C LEU A 170 15.27 19.13 -7.95
N ALA A 171 14.00 19.51 -8.09
CA ALA A 171 13.60 20.73 -8.76
C ALA A 171 14.19 21.99 -8.12
N SER A 172 14.19 22.09 -6.81
CA SER A 172 14.81 23.20 -6.06
C SER A 172 16.30 23.27 -6.32
N ARG A 173 16.99 22.12 -6.29
CA ARG A 173 18.45 22.05 -6.57
C ARG A 173 18.79 22.50 -7.99
N ILE A 174 18.00 22.04 -8.99
CA ILE A 174 18.25 22.37 -10.40
C ILE A 174 17.94 23.84 -10.70
N SER A 175 16.86 24.38 -10.16
CA SER A 175 16.42 25.75 -10.43
C SER A 175 17.10 26.83 -9.56
N GLY A 176 17.67 26.42 -8.41
CA GLY A 176 18.15 27.36 -7.38
C GLY A 176 17.02 28.15 -6.71
N LYS A 177 15.78 27.68 -6.77
CA LYS A 177 14.58 28.36 -6.24
C LYS A 177 13.87 27.50 -5.20
N ASN A 178 13.09 28.18 -4.33
CA ASN A 178 12.11 27.48 -3.50
C ASN A 178 11.00 26.93 -4.39
N ILE A 179 10.67 25.66 -4.21
CA ILE A 179 9.65 24.98 -4.99
C ILE A 179 8.51 24.60 -4.09
N LYS A 180 7.29 24.95 -4.49
CA LYS A 180 6.04 24.53 -3.85
C LYS A 180 5.20 23.74 -4.83
N TRP A 181 4.73 22.58 -4.37
CA TRP A 181 3.72 21.78 -5.07
C TRP A 181 2.53 21.57 -4.16
N VAL A 182 1.33 21.71 -4.72
CA VAL A 182 0.06 21.45 -4.04
C VAL A 182 -0.73 20.51 -4.92
N GLU A 183 -1.04 19.34 -4.38
CA GLU A 183 -1.85 18.32 -5.04
C GLU A 183 -3.28 18.83 -5.28
N ASP A 184 -3.83 18.59 -6.44
CA ASP A 184 -5.25 18.78 -6.68
C ASP A 184 -6.08 17.52 -6.39
N ARG A 185 -7.40 17.63 -6.47
CA ARG A 185 -8.29 16.51 -6.15
C ARG A 185 -8.24 15.39 -7.18
N ILE A 186 -8.02 15.70 -8.44
CA ILE A 186 -7.93 14.71 -9.53
C ILE A 186 -6.62 13.93 -9.40
N GLU A 187 -5.50 14.64 -9.16
CA GLU A 187 -4.21 14.01 -8.86
C GLU A 187 -4.32 13.05 -7.66
N HIS A 188 -4.98 13.50 -6.59
CA HIS A 188 -5.18 12.70 -5.38
C HIS A 188 -5.97 11.42 -5.66
N LEU A 189 -7.12 11.52 -6.32
CA LEU A 189 -7.98 10.38 -6.64
C LEU A 189 -7.33 9.39 -7.62
N THR A 190 -6.40 9.89 -8.46
CA THR A 190 -5.72 9.08 -9.48
C THR A 190 -4.46 8.42 -8.96
N ALA A 191 -3.63 9.14 -8.19
CA ALA A 191 -2.25 8.77 -7.89
C ALA A 191 -1.94 8.56 -6.41
N ALA A 192 -2.81 9.02 -5.49
CA ALA A 192 -2.57 8.82 -4.06
C ALA A 192 -2.63 7.34 -3.66
N SER A 193 -2.05 7.05 -2.50
CA SER A 193 -2.05 5.72 -1.93
C SER A 193 -3.45 5.24 -1.53
N SER A 194 -3.62 3.94 -1.44
CA SER A 194 -4.85 3.27 -0.96
C SER A 194 -4.49 2.10 -0.05
N ALA A 195 -5.49 1.54 0.64
CA ALA A 195 -5.35 0.23 1.28
C ALA A 195 -5.09 -0.87 0.24
N THR A 196 -4.49 -1.97 0.67
CA THR A 196 -4.28 -3.15 -0.20
C THR A 196 -5.62 -3.78 -0.60
N ASN A 197 -5.68 -4.27 -1.83
CA ASN A 197 -6.69 -5.26 -2.22
C ASN A 197 -6.24 -6.61 -1.67
N ARG A 198 -7.06 -7.26 -0.87
CA ARG A 198 -6.75 -8.56 -0.31
C ARG A 198 -7.73 -9.61 -0.77
N VAL A 199 -7.22 -10.69 -1.37
CA VAL A 199 -7.98 -11.92 -1.60
C VAL A 199 -7.62 -12.91 -0.51
N THR A 200 -8.62 -13.38 0.23
CA THR A 200 -8.45 -14.34 1.32
C THR A 200 -9.30 -15.57 1.06
N THR A 201 -8.67 -16.74 1.07
CA THR A 201 -9.36 -18.02 1.29
C THR A 201 -9.08 -18.42 2.73
N ILE A 202 -10.13 -18.57 3.52
CA ILE A 202 -10.03 -18.95 4.93
C ILE A 202 -10.88 -20.18 5.19
N LYS A 203 -10.32 -21.16 5.94
CA LYS A 203 -11.00 -22.38 6.36
C LYS A 203 -11.02 -22.45 7.88
N ALA A 204 -12.11 -22.94 8.41
CA ALA A 204 -12.23 -23.27 9.84
C ALA A 204 -12.55 -24.76 10.03
N ALA A 205 -11.82 -25.40 10.93
CA ALA A 205 -12.12 -26.69 11.49
C ALA A 205 -13.04 -26.48 12.70
N VAL A 206 -14.29 -26.95 12.64
CA VAL A 206 -15.29 -26.68 13.69
C VAL A 206 -15.94 -27.93 14.23
N LYS A 207 -16.35 -27.87 15.51
CA LYS A 207 -17.21 -28.83 16.16
C LYS A 207 -18.67 -28.53 15.92
N LYS A 208 -19.57 -29.52 16.12
CA LYS A 208 -21.03 -29.35 16.01
C LYS A 208 -21.59 -28.27 16.93
N ASN A 209 -20.94 -28.02 18.08
CA ASN A 209 -21.31 -26.99 19.06
C ASN A 209 -20.81 -25.57 18.68
N GLY A 210 -20.11 -25.41 17.56
CA GLY A 210 -19.57 -24.13 17.11
C GLY A 210 -18.12 -23.83 17.54
N GLU A 211 -17.50 -24.69 18.36
CA GLU A 211 -16.09 -24.51 18.74
C GLU A 211 -15.19 -24.55 17.52
N ILE A 212 -14.34 -23.51 17.36
CA ILE A 212 -13.35 -23.40 16.29
C ILE A 212 -12.04 -24.00 16.76
N LEU A 213 -11.67 -25.16 16.24
CA LEU A 213 -10.44 -25.89 16.59
C LEU A 213 -9.22 -25.33 15.89
N ALA A 214 -9.36 -24.89 14.64
CA ALA A 214 -8.29 -24.33 13.83
C ALA A 214 -8.79 -23.40 12.75
N LEU A 215 -7.89 -22.48 12.33
CA LEU A 215 -8.05 -21.64 11.14
C LEU A 215 -6.91 -21.91 10.16
N ASP A 216 -7.20 -21.87 8.87
CA ASP A 216 -6.23 -21.94 7.77
C ASP A 216 -6.47 -20.79 6.80
N TYR A 217 -5.48 -19.89 6.67
CA TYR A 217 -5.52 -18.72 5.82
C TYR A 217 -4.63 -18.90 4.60
N ASP A 218 -5.16 -18.59 3.43
CA ASP A 218 -4.39 -18.32 2.22
C ASP A 218 -4.72 -16.89 1.76
N GLN A 219 -3.78 -15.97 1.95
CA GLN A 219 -3.97 -14.53 1.73
C GLN A 219 -3.05 -14.02 0.63
N ILE A 220 -3.58 -13.14 -0.21
CA ILE A 220 -2.85 -12.47 -1.29
C ILE A 220 -3.12 -10.97 -1.19
N ASP A 221 -2.09 -10.19 -0.87
CA ASP A 221 -2.13 -8.72 -0.89
C ASP A 221 -1.58 -8.18 -2.21
N ASP A 222 -2.38 -7.38 -2.89
CA ASP A 222 -1.98 -6.63 -4.07
C ASP A 222 -1.49 -5.24 -3.66
N VAL A 223 -0.18 -5.03 -3.77
CA VAL A 223 0.47 -3.78 -3.38
C VAL A 223 0.64 -2.78 -4.53
N GLY A 224 0.09 -3.09 -5.71
CA GLY A 224 0.23 -2.26 -6.91
C GLY A 224 1.59 -2.40 -7.59
N ALA A 225 1.99 -1.37 -8.33
CA ALA A 225 3.17 -1.45 -9.21
C ALA A 225 4.52 -1.45 -8.45
N TYR A 226 4.53 -0.97 -7.22
CA TYR A 226 5.75 -0.86 -6.40
C TYR A 226 5.44 -1.22 -4.94
N LEU A 227 6.39 -1.90 -4.31
CA LEU A 227 6.37 -2.11 -2.87
C LEU A 227 6.83 -0.81 -2.19
N ARG A 228 5.88 -0.05 -1.67
CA ARG A 228 6.12 1.23 -0.98
C ARG A 228 6.06 1.02 0.54
N ALA A 229 6.98 1.60 1.27
CA ALA A 229 6.91 1.57 2.74
C ALA A 229 5.56 2.19 3.23
N PRO A 230 4.93 1.62 4.27
CA PRO A 230 5.39 0.53 5.13
C PRO A 230 5.01 -0.88 4.65
N GLU A 231 4.52 -1.05 3.42
CA GLU A 231 4.17 -2.37 2.89
C GLU A 231 5.40 -3.31 2.81
N PRO A 232 5.23 -4.60 3.03
CA PRO A 232 3.99 -5.39 3.14
C PRO A 232 3.47 -5.56 4.58
N ALA A 233 3.67 -4.58 5.45
CA ALA A 233 3.30 -4.69 6.86
C ALA A 233 1.78 -4.77 7.08
N SER A 234 0.93 -4.29 6.15
CA SER A 234 -0.53 -4.48 6.23
C SER A 234 -0.92 -5.96 6.36
N LEU A 235 -0.17 -6.86 5.73
CA LEU A 235 -0.39 -8.30 5.82
C LEU A 235 0.26 -8.89 7.08
N TYR A 236 1.53 -8.58 7.35
CA TYR A 236 2.31 -9.26 8.38
C TYR A 236 2.04 -8.77 9.81
N ARG A 237 1.65 -7.53 10.04
CA ARG A 237 1.33 -7.04 11.39
C ARG A 237 0.13 -7.75 12.01
N MET A 238 -0.75 -8.34 11.20
CA MET A 238 -1.92 -9.07 11.70
C MET A 238 -1.58 -10.40 12.35
N HIS A 239 -0.34 -10.89 12.23
CA HIS A 239 0.09 -12.15 12.85
C HIS A 239 -0.05 -12.16 14.38
N GLY A 240 0.03 -11.03 15.04
CA GLY A 240 -0.26 -10.91 16.47
C GLY A 240 -1.74 -11.02 16.84
N ASN A 241 -2.65 -11.10 15.84
CA ASN A 241 -4.09 -11.07 16.09
C ASN A 241 -4.90 -11.88 15.06
N LEU A 242 -4.36 -13.00 14.59
CA LEU A 242 -5.01 -13.83 13.55
C LEU A 242 -6.34 -14.43 13.97
N SER A 243 -6.53 -14.70 15.26
CA SER A 243 -7.80 -15.22 15.81
C SER A 243 -8.80 -14.12 16.18
N GLY A 244 -8.43 -12.83 16.10
CA GLY A 244 -9.29 -11.73 16.54
C GLY A 244 -9.64 -11.87 18.03
N ALA A 245 -10.93 -11.81 18.33
CA ALA A 245 -11.46 -11.97 19.68
C ALA A 245 -11.69 -13.45 20.09
N TYR A 246 -11.42 -14.40 19.18
CA TYR A 246 -11.75 -15.80 19.38
C TYR A 246 -10.57 -16.58 19.93
N LEU A 247 -10.86 -17.57 20.80
CA LEU A 247 -9.87 -18.46 21.38
C LEU A 247 -9.53 -19.60 20.40
N VAL A 248 -8.69 -19.33 19.41
CA VAL A 248 -8.22 -20.33 18.45
C VAL A 248 -6.71 -20.51 18.59
N LYS A 249 -6.28 -21.69 19.01
CA LYS A 249 -4.87 -22.01 19.30
C LYS A 249 -4.10 -22.54 18.08
N ASN A 250 -4.79 -23.04 17.07
CA ASN A 250 -4.18 -23.71 15.94
C ASN A 250 -4.46 -22.93 14.67
N ILE A 251 -3.43 -22.32 14.08
CA ILE A 251 -3.59 -21.47 12.91
C ILE A 251 -2.49 -21.76 11.92
N SER A 252 -2.84 -22.05 10.65
CA SER A 252 -1.92 -21.98 9.52
C SER A 252 -2.21 -20.75 8.67
N CYS A 253 -1.18 -20.18 8.08
CA CYS A 253 -1.32 -18.98 7.27
C CYS A 253 -0.29 -18.96 6.16
N ARG A 254 -0.72 -18.90 4.90
CA ARG A 254 0.11 -18.58 3.76
C ARG A 254 -0.13 -17.14 3.34
N ASN A 255 0.91 -16.34 3.29
CA ASN A 255 0.88 -14.94 2.91
C ASN A 255 1.66 -14.71 1.62
N ARG A 256 0.96 -14.22 0.61
CA ARG A 256 1.56 -13.81 -0.66
C ARG A 256 1.39 -12.32 -0.89
N VAL A 257 2.42 -11.67 -1.41
CA VAL A 257 2.39 -10.27 -1.81
C VAL A 257 2.66 -10.19 -3.30
N VAL A 258 1.79 -9.52 -4.04
CA VAL A 258 1.87 -9.46 -5.49
C VAL A 258 1.91 -8.04 -6.01
N LEU A 259 2.57 -7.87 -7.16
CA LEU A 259 2.59 -6.64 -7.94
C LEU A 259 1.53 -6.68 -9.03
N THR A 260 0.89 -5.54 -9.27
CA THR A 260 -0.05 -5.31 -10.39
C THR A 260 0.18 -3.92 -10.99
N ASN A 261 -0.39 -3.65 -12.16
CA ASN A 261 -0.33 -2.32 -12.79
C ASN A 261 -1.36 -1.34 -12.19
N LYS A 262 -1.46 -1.34 -10.84
CA LYS A 262 -2.27 -0.39 -10.07
C LYS A 262 -1.38 0.57 -9.30
N THR A 263 -1.95 1.67 -8.84
CA THR A 263 -1.28 2.62 -7.93
C THR A 263 -0.69 1.88 -6.73
N PRO A 264 0.54 2.16 -6.29
CA PRO A 264 1.14 1.55 -5.12
C PRO A 264 0.32 1.82 -3.86
N THR A 265 0.12 0.78 -3.05
CA THR A 265 -0.56 0.89 -1.76
C THR A 265 0.33 1.45 -0.67
N GLY A 266 -0.23 1.78 0.46
CA GLY A 266 0.48 2.26 1.64
C GLY A 266 -0.40 2.28 2.88
N LEU A 267 -0.02 3.11 3.82
CA LEU A 267 -0.73 3.22 5.08
C LEU A 267 -2.15 3.76 4.84
N ASN A 268 -3.13 3.07 5.37
CA ASN A 268 -4.51 3.50 5.44
C ASN A 268 -5.09 3.09 6.80
N ARG A 269 -5.97 3.91 7.37
CA ARG A 269 -6.58 3.71 8.70
C ARG A 269 -6.99 2.25 8.93
N GLY A 270 -6.54 1.66 10.06
CA GLY A 270 -6.71 0.25 10.37
C GLY A 270 -5.60 -0.67 9.85
N PHE A 271 -4.87 -0.28 8.80
CA PHE A 271 -3.68 -0.86 8.19
C PHE A 271 -3.60 -2.39 8.28
N GLY A 272 -4.36 -3.07 7.42
CA GLY A 272 -4.47 -4.53 7.34
C GLY A 272 -5.55 -5.14 8.24
N GLY A 273 -6.00 -4.41 9.28
CA GLY A 273 -7.08 -4.84 10.17
C GLY A 273 -8.41 -5.01 9.44
N PRO A 274 -8.92 -4.01 8.70
CA PRO A 274 -10.18 -4.15 7.98
C PRO A 274 -10.24 -5.37 7.05
N GLN A 275 -9.15 -5.62 6.30
CA GLN A 275 -9.06 -6.77 5.40
C GLN A 275 -9.11 -8.09 6.15
N HIS A 276 -8.42 -8.15 7.30
CA HIS A 276 -8.34 -9.35 8.12
C HIS A 276 -9.65 -9.64 8.83
N TYR A 277 -10.18 -8.68 9.58
CA TYR A 277 -11.41 -8.86 10.35
C TYR A 277 -12.63 -9.08 9.47
N TYR A 278 -12.70 -8.43 8.32
CA TYR A 278 -13.77 -8.69 7.36
C TYR A 278 -13.81 -10.16 6.95
N ALA A 279 -12.66 -10.76 6.63
CA ALA A 279 -12.61 -12.19 6.28
C ALA A 279 -12.95 -13.10 7.46
N LEU A 280 -12.39 -12.83 8.64
CA LEU A 280 -12.60 -13.61 9.85
C LEU A 280 -14.07 -13.58 10.30
N GLU A 281 -14.67 -12.40 10.45
CA GLU A 281 -16.04 -12.25 10.92
C GLU A 281 -17.06 -12.80 9.91
N ARG A 282 -16.79 -12.66 8.61
CA ARG A 282 -17.63 -13.30 7.59
C ARG A 282 -17.55 -14.82 7.63
N LEU A 283 -16.38 -15.39 7.97
CA LEU A 283 -16.25 -16.83 8.18
C LEU A 283 -17.03 -17.28 9.43
N VAL A 284 -16.89 -16.57 10.56
CA VAL A 284 -17.63 -16.87 11.81
C VAL A 284 -19.12 -16.83 11.57
N HIS A 285 -19.62 -15.79 10.90
CA HIS A 285 -21.01 -15.72 10.47
C HIS A 285 -21.42 -16.94 9.61
N LYS A 286 -20.60 -17.34 8.65
CA LYS A 286 -20.86 -18.51 7.80
C LYS A 286 -20.89 -19.81 8.61
N ILE A 287 -20.04 -19.94 9.64
CA ILE A 287 -20.04 -21.08 10.57
C ILE A 287 -21.40 -21.16 11.28
N ALA A 288 -21.84 -20.06 11.90
CA ALA A 288 -23.12 -20.01 12.61
C ALA A 288 -24.29 -20.42 11.71
N VAL A 289 -24.37 -19.88 10.49
CA VAL A 289 -25.39 -20.24 9.51
C VAL A 289 -25.34 -21.74 9.16
N ASN A 290 -24.13 -22.27 8.90
CA ASN A 290 -23.94 -23.67 8.50
C ASN A 290 -24.27 -24.69 9.61
N LEU A 291 -24.12 -24.27 10.86
CA LEU A 291 -24.41 -25.09 12.04
C LEU A 291 -25.77 -24.80 12.64
N LYS A 292 -26.54 -23.85 12.07
CA LYS A 292 -27.84 -23.37 12.58
C LYS A 292 -27.75 -22.86 14.02
N LEU A 293 -26.64 -22.19 14.34
CA LEU A 293 -26.43 -21.53 15.63
C LEU A 293 -26.90 -20.07 15.57
N ASP A 294 -27.15 -19.49 16.74
CA ASP A 294 -27.34 -18.05 16.86
C ASP A 294 -26.10 -17.32 16.31
N ARG A 295 -26.31 -16.18 15.71
CA ARG A 295 -25.26 -15.36 15.09
C ARG A 295 -24.65 -14.36 16.08
N LEU A 296 -25.31 -14.13 17.20
CA LEU A 296 -24.85 -13.34 18.31
C LEU A 296 -24.33 -14.26 19.43
#